data_f3e94a712a20ce2217af5fa973c4b6f7
#
_entry.id   f3e94a712a20ce2217af5fa973c4b6f7
#
_cell.length_a   1.000
_cell.length_b   1.000
_cell.length_c   1.000
_cell.angle_alpha   90.00
_cell.angle_beta   90.00
_cell.angle_gamma   90.00
#
_symmetry.space_group_name_H-M   'P 1'
#
loop_
_entity.id
_entity.type
_entity.pdbx_description
1 polymer ?
#
loop_
_entity_poly.entity_id
_entity_poly.type
_entity_poly.pdbx_seq_one_letter_code
_entity_poly.pdbx_strand_id
1 'polypeptide(L)'
;MQRLNNVEFFNSPEGEVQIRDEKGVRTYMEEEKELTDALFSVIEIDYPQAFKALSEIYNKSKVNAPYFKYRCAHRFIRCNFGMYDKVPDVDELGRFNFENVACPLVGECKYYKVICNPEFNTNLTMREKEIVRLYKEGCKTERIAEILSRSVL
;
A
#
# COMPACT_ATOMS: atom_id res chain seq x y z
N MET A 1 -10.17 7.93 10.27
CA MET A 1 -9.29 7.49 9.17
C MET A 1 -8.67 6.15 9.49
N GLN A 2 -8.75 5.22 8.56
CA GLN A 2 -8.23 3.87 8.78
C GLN A 2 -6.71 3.86 8.73
N ARG A 3 -6.10 3.31 9.78
CA ARG A 3 -4.66 3.08 9.80
C ARG A 3 -4.38 1.71 9.19
N LEU A 4 -3.38 1.64 8.31
CA LEU A 4 -3.02 0.39 7.66
C LEU A 4 -2.18 -0.47 8.61
N ASN A 5 -2.79 -1.50 9.19
CA ASN A 5 -2.11 -2.47 10.04
C ASN A 5 -2.89 -3.78 10.13
N ASN A 6 -2.19 -4.84 10.45
CA ASN A 6 -2.76 -6.18 10.66
C ASN A 6 -3.66 -6.64 9.50
N VAL A 7 -3.14 -6.48 8.28
CA VAL A 7 -3.86 -6.85 7.06
C VAL A 7 -3.10 -7.98 6.35
N GLU A 8 -3.85 -8.99 5.92
CA GLU A 8 -3.35 -10.08 5.08
C GLU A 8 -4.02 -9.99 3.72
N PHE A 9 -3.23 -10.17 2.67
CA PHE A 9 -3.73 -10.23 1.29
C PHE A 9 -3.43 -11.62 0.71
N PHE A 10 -4.37 -12.18 -0.03
CA PHE A 10 -4.15 -13.47 -0.69
C PHE A 10 -4.99 -13.56 -1.94
N ASN A 11 -4.62 -14.46 -2.85
CA ASN A 11 -5.37 -14.69 -4.07
C ASN A 11 -6.34 -15.86 -3.90
N SER A 12 -7.57 -15.68 -4.35
CA SER A 12 -8.54 -16.77 -4.40
C SER A 12 -8.19 -17.71 -5.55
N PRO A 13 -8.79 -18.94 -5.59
CA PRO A 13 -8.61 -19.83 -6.73
C PRO A 13 -9.03 -19.20 -8.06
N GLU A 14 -9.95 -18.23 -8.04
CA GLU A 14 -10.42 -17.51 -9.22
C GLU A 14 -9.49 -16.36 -9.61
N GLY A 15 -8.41 -16.13 -8.84
CA GLY A 15 -7.45 -15.07 -9.13
C GLY A 15 -7.83 -13.69 -8.60
N GLU A 16 -8.81 -13.62 -7.73
CA GLU A 16 -9.22 -12.36 -7.10
C GLU A 16 -8.41 -12.09 -5.84
N VAL A 17 -8.07 -10.82 -5.60
CA VAL A 17 -7.39 -10.41 -4.37
C VAL A 17 -8.38 -10.40 -3.22
N GLN A 18 -8.04 -11.11 -2.15
CA GLN A 18 -8.82 -11.18 -0.91
C GLN A 18 -8.11 -10.40 0.19
N ILE A 19 -8.88 -9.84 1.10
CA ILE A 19 -8.39 -9.14 2.28
C ILE A 19 -8.84 -9.90 3.52
N ARG A 20 -7.92 -10.04 4.49
CA ARG A 20 -8.27 -10.46 5.83
C ARG A 20 -7.78 -9.42 6.82
N ASP A 21 -8.69 -8.86 7.60
CA ASP A 21 -8.38 -7.92 8.67
C ASP A 21 -9.37 -8.11 9.82
N GLU A 22 -9.46 -7.16 10.75
CA GLU A 22 -10.39 -7.24 11.88
C GLU A 22 -11.86 -7.31 11.46
N LYS A 23 -12.18 -6.83 10.25
CA LYS A 23 -13.55 -6.88 9.71
C LYS A 23 -13.88 -8.23 9.08
N GLY A 24 -12.91 -9.14 9.00
CA GLY A 24 -13.08 -10.46 8.41
C GLY A 24 -12.43 -10.61 7.05
N VAL A 25 -12.87 -11.60 6.30
CA VAL A 25 -12.35 -11.92 4.97
C VAL A 25 -13.33 -11.43 3.92
N ARG A 26 -12.81 -10.73 2.90
CA ARG A 26 -13.63 -10.23 1.80
C ARG A 26 -12.77 -9.99 0.56
N THR A 27 -13.42 -9.92 -0.61
CA THR A 27 -12.72 -9.56 -1.85
C THR A 27 -12.36 -8.09 -1.84
N TYR A 28 -11.13 -7.78 -2.29
CA TYR A 28 -10.70 -6.39 -2.44
C TYR A 28 -11.37 -5.78 -3.67
N MET A 29 -12.22 -4.80 -3.42
CA MET A 29 -13.02 -4.12 -4.44
C MET A 29 -12.76 -2.62 -4.39
N GLU A 30 -13.17 -1.92 -5.44
CA GLU A 30 -13.04 -0.46 -5.55
C GLU A 30 -13.74 0.28 -4.40
N GLU A 31 -14.79 -0.30 -3.84
CA GLU A 31 -15.56 0.25 -2.72
C GLU A 31 -14.76 0.35 -1.41
N GLU A 32 -13.66 -0.38 -1.30
CA GLU A 32 -12.75 -0.33 -0.13
C GLU A 32 -11.89 0.93 -0.16
N LYS A 33 -12.53 2.09 -0.14
CA LYS A 33 -11.86 3.39 -0.36
C LYS A 33 -10.87 3.75 0.73
N GLU A 34 -11.21 3.49 2.00
CA GLU A 34 -10.31 3.81 3.10
C GLU A 34 -9.02 2.98 3.04
N LEU A 35 -9.16 1.68 2.77
CA LEU A 35 -8.01 0.79 2.62
C LEU A 35 -7.16 1.20 1.41
N THR A 36 -7.82 1.51 0.30
CA THR A 36 -7.13 1.95 -0.93
C THR A 36 -6.36 3.24 -0.69
N ASP A 37 -6.97 4.22 -0.03
CA ASP A 37 -6.30 5.49 0.27
C ASP A 37 -5.10 5.28 1.18
N ALA A 38 -5.21 4.40 2.18
CA ALA A 38 -4.10 4.09 3.08
C ALA A 38 -2.96 3.41 2.33
N LEU A 39 -3.25 2.41 1.50
CA LEU A 39 -2.26 1.73 0.67
C LEU A 39 -1.58 2.71 -0.31
N PHE A 40 -2.37 3.48 -1.02
CA PHE A 40 -1.87 4.43 -2.01
C PHE A 40 -0.90 5.44 -1.38
N SER A 41 -1.26 5.96 -0.20
CA SER A 41 -0.42 6.90 0.54
C SER A 41 0.91 6.28 0.97
N VAL A 42 0.88 5.04 1.47
CA VAL A 42 2.11 4.33 1.87
C VAL A 42 3.00 4.07 0.66
N ILE A 43 2.41 3.62 -0.46
CA ILE A 43 3.18 3.37 -1.68
C ILE A 43 3.86 4.65 -2.16
N GLU A 44 3.13 5.75 -2.18
CA GLU A 44 3.67 7.04 -2.64
C GLU A 44 4.84 7.52 -1.79
N ILE A 45 4.73 7.39 -0.47
CA ILE A 45 5.71 7.92 0.47
C ILE A 45 6.89 6.96 0.67
N ASP A 46 6.59 5.68 0.89
CA ASP A 46 7.60 4.69 1.25
C ASP A 46 8.26 4.02 0.05
N TYR A 47 7.58 3.96 -1.09
CA TYR A 47 8.05 3.27 -2.29
C TYR A 47 7.88 4.14 -3.53
N PRO A 48 8.59 5.29 -3.59
CA PRO A 48 8.37 6.29 -4.66
C PRO A 48 8.67 5.77 -6.07
N GLN A 49 9.61 4.85 -6.22
CA GLN A 49 9.91 4.27 -7.53
C GLN A 49 8.77 3.37 -8.02
N ALA A 50 8.20 2.54 -7.11
CA ALA A 50 7.03 1.74 -7.41
C ALA A 50 5.84 2.63 -7.73
N PHE A 51 5.64 3.69 -6.96
CA PHE A 51 4.57 4.66 -7.19
C PHE A 51 4.66 5.29 -8.57
N LYS A 52 5.86 5.71 -8.96
CA LYS A 52 6.09 6.30 -10.28
C LYS A 52 5.73 5.32 -11.41
N ALA A 53 6.19 4.07 -11.28
CA ALA A 53 5.91 3.04 -12.28
C ALA A 53 4.40 2.76 -12.39
N LEU A 54 3.72 2.61 -11.25
CA LEU A 54 2.27 2.38 -11.22
C LEU A 54 1.50 3.54 -11.83
N SER A 55 1.93 4.77 -11.54
CA SER A 55 1.31 5.98 -12.11
C SER A 55 1.44 6.02 -13.63
N GLU A 56 2.56 5.57 -14.16
CA GLU A 56 2.79 5.50 -15.61
C GLU A 56 1.93 4.43 -16.25
N ILE A 57 1.85 3.23 -15.64
CA ILE A 57 1.05 2.12 -16.17
C ILE A 57 -0.43 2.52 -16.27
N TYR A 58 -0.96 3.14 -15.23
CA TYR A 58 -2.39 3.47 -15.13
C TYR A 58 -2.70 4.92 -15.40
N ASN A 59 -1.82 5.61 -16.13
CA ASN A 59 -1.94 7.03 -16.42
C ASN A 59 -3.30 7.42 -17.00
N LYS A 60 -3.87 6.59 -17.87
CA LYS A 60 -5.18 6.86 -18.49
C LYS A 60 -6.32 6.82 -17.48
N SER A 61 -6.15 6.16 -16.35
CA SER A 61 -7.18 6.07 -15.32
C SER A 61 -7.20 7.27 -14.37
N LYS A 62 -6.24 8.20 -14.50
CA LYS A 62 -6.15 9.38 -13.62
C LYS A 62 -7.37 10.28 -13.68
N VAL A 63 -8.14 10.24 -14.78
CA VAL A 63 -9.39 10.99 -14.92
C VAL A 63 -10.45 10.57 -13.89
N ASN A 64 -10.34 9.34 -13.35
CA ASN A 64 -11.17 8.86 -12.26
C ASN A 64 -10.24 8.52 -11.09
N ALA A 65 -10.03 9.48 -10.20
CA ALA A 65 -9.04 9.36 -9.13
C ALA A 65 -9.25 8.15 -8.21
N PRO A 66 -10.47 7.84 -7.74
CA PRO A 66 -10.67 6.63 -6.92
C PRO A 66 -10.31 5.35 -7.65
N TYR A 67 -10.67 5.24 -8.91
CA TYR A 67 -10.36 4.06 -9.74
C TYR A 67 -8.86 3.94 -9.99
N PHE A 68 -8.19 5.07 -10.27
CA PHE A 68 -6.75 5.10 -10.44
C PHE A 68 -6.03 4.59 -9.19
N LYS A 69 -6.41 5.09 -8.02
CA LYS A 69 -5.83 4.64 -6.75
C LYS A 69 -6.05 3.15 -6.51
N TYR A 70 -7.25 2.68 -6.80
CA TYR A 70 -7.59 1.25 -6.67
C TYR A 70 -6.71 0.40 -7.59
N ARG A 71 -6.55 0.78 -8.84
CA ARG A 71 -5.72 0.02 -9.79
C ARG A 71 -4.26 -0.05 -9.36
N CYS A 72 -3.72 1.07 -8.90
CA CYS A 72 -2.34 1.11 -8.40
C CYS A 72 -2.16 0.21 -7.18
N ALA A 73 -3.06 0.33 -6.21
CA ALA A 73 -3.00 -0.48 -4.99
C ALA A 73 -3.19 -1.97 -5.30
N HIS A 74 -4.14 -2.31 -6.15
CA HIS A 74 -4.42 -3.69 -6.55
C HIS A 74 -3.19 -4.34 -7.20
N ARG A 75 -2.54 -3.64 -8.14
CA ARG A 75 -1.34 -4.14 -8.79
C ARG A 75 -0.19 -4.33 -7.81
N PHE A 76 0.00 -3.37 -6.90
CA PHE A 76 1.03 -3.46 -5.87
C PHE A 76 0.82 -4.70 -5.00
N ILE A 77 -0.42 -4.94 -4.58
CA ILE A 77 -0.75 -6.13 -3.79
C ILE A 77 -0.42 -7.40 -4.57
N ARG A 78 -0.85 -7.49 -5.82
CA ARG A 78 -0.62 -8.68 -6.64
C ARG A 78 0.85 -8.98 -6.90
N CYS A 79 1.66 -7.94 -7.01
CA CYS A 79 3.09 -8.12 -7.26
C CYS A 79 3.88 -8.50 -6.00
N ASN A 80 3.34 -8.23 -4.80
CA ASN A 80 4.07 -8.38 -3.55
C ASN A 80 3.47 -9.38 -2.57
N PHE A 81 2.21 -9.73 -2.74
CA PHE A 81 1.52 -10.63 -1.82
C PHE A 81 0.68 -11.64 -2.60
N GLY A 82 0.46 -12.80 -2.04
CA GLY A 82 -0.34 -13.78 -2.75
C GLY A 82 -0.67 -15.03 -1.95
N MET A 83 0.10 -15.30 -0.90
CA MET A 83 -0.09 -16.50 -0.10
C MET A 83 -0.74 -16.16 1.23
N TYR A 84 -1.74 -16.96 1.60
CA TYR A 84 -2.33 -16.88 2.92
C TYR A 84 -1.41 -17.57 3.91
N ASP A 85 -0.86 -16.84 4.86
CA ASP A 85 0.02 -17.38 5.88
C ASP A 85 -0.26 -16.76 7.26
N LYS A 86 0.59 -17.09 8.24
CA LYS A 86 0.41 -16.62 9.62
C LYS A 86 1.06 -15.26 9.88
N VAL A 87 1.90 -14.79 8.96
CA VAL A 87 2.58 -13.51 9.09
C VAL A 87 1.77 -12.47 8.32
N PRO A 88 1.20 -11.44 8.99
CA PRO A 88 0.42 -10.42 8.28
C PRO A 88 1.28 -9.69 7.22
N ASP A 89 0.70 -9.43 6.07
CA ASP A 89 1.37 -8.67 5.02
C ASP A 89 1.63 -7.22 5.43
N VAL A 90 0.75 -6.69 6.26
CA VAL A 90 0.97 -5.43 6.97
C VAL A 90 0.86 -5.72 8.45
N ASP A 91 1.95 -5.55 9.19
CA ASP A 91 1.99 -5.87 10.60
C ASP A 91 1.30 -4.79 11.48
N GLU A 92 1.34 -4.98 12.79
CA GLU A 92 0.68 -4.05 13.72
C GLU A 92 1.28 -2.64 13.71
N LEU A 93 2.53 -2.51 13.25
CA LEU A 93 3.21 -1.23 13.13
C LEU A 93 3.04 -0.60 11.74
N GLY A 94 2.31 -1.25 10.84
CA GLY A 94 2.07 -0.76 9.49
C GLY A 94 3.21 -1.04 8.51
N ARG A 95 4.12 -1.95 8.86
CA ARG A 95 5.24 -2.33 7.97
C ARG A 95 4.83 -3.46 7.05
N PHE A 96 5.25 -3.39 5.79
CA PHE A 96 5.00 -4.44 4.83
C PHE A 96 5.98 -5.60 4.99
N ASN A 97 5.45 -6.82 4.89
CA ASN A 97 6.20 -8.06 4.84
C ASN A 97 6.04 -8.65 3.44
N PHE A 98 6.87 -8.22 2.49
CA PHE A 98 6.76 -8.67 1.10
C PHE A 98 7.00 -10.16 0.96
N GLU A 99 6.24 -10.79 0.07
CA GLU A 99 6.36 -12.20 -0.26
C GLU A 99 7.09 -12.36 -1.59
N ASN A 100 7.74 -13.49 -1.75
CA ASN A 100 8.34 -13.85 -3.03
C ASN A 100 7.27 -14.52 -3.90
N VAL A 101 6.53 -13.69 -4.62
CA VAL A 101 5.41 -14.16 -5.44
C VAL A 101 5.92 -14.91 -6.67
N ALA A 102 5.35 -16.09 -6.92
CA ALA A 102 5.64 -16.87 -8.12
C ALA A 102 4.99 -16.19 -9.34
N CYS A 103 5.74 -15.33 -10.00
CA CYS A 103 5.26 -14.56 -11.15
C CYS A 103 5.80 -15.18 -12.45
N PRO A 104 4.93 -15.52 -13.43
CA PRO A 104 5.39 -16.09 -14.70
C PRO A 104 6.19 -15.10 -15.54
N LEU A 105 6.19 -13.81 -15.20
CA LEU A 105 6.91 -12.77 -15.94
C LEU A 105 8.28 -12.43 -15.34
N VAL A 106 8.73 -13.19 -14.35
CA VAL A 106 10.06 -12.98 -13.76
C VAL A 106 11.13 -13.05 -14.86
N GLY A 107 11.97 -12.01 -14.91
CA GLY A 107 13.02 -11.90 -15.92
C GLY A 107 12.60 -11.21 -17.21
N GLU A 108 11.31 -11.11 -17.48
CA GLU A 108 10.77 -10.42 -18.66
C GLU A 108 10.07 -9.12 -18.32
N CYS A 109 9.58 -9.00 -17.08
CA CYS A 109 8.79 -7.84 -16.66
C CYS A 109 9.69 -6.60 -16.53
N LYS A 110 9.31 -5.55 -17.24
CA LYS A 110 9.97 -4.24 -17.19
C LYS A 110 10.03 -3.65 -15.77
N TYR A 111 9.08 -4.04 -14.93
CA TYR A 111 8.93 -3.50 -13.58
C TYR A 111 9.47 -4.45 -12.50
N TYR A 112 10.26 -5.46 -12.91
CA TYR A 112 10.86 -6.41 -11.96
C TYR A 112 11.73 -5.66 -10.95
N LYS A 113 11.50 -5.91 -9.68
CA LYS A 113 12.14 -5.23 -8.53
C LYS A 113 11.90 -3.72 -8.46
N VAL A 114 11.01 -3.20 -9.31
CA VAL A 114 10.53 -1.82 -9.20
C VAL A 114 9.20 -1.80 -8.45
N ILE A 115 8.24 -2.59 -8.92
CA ILE A 115 6.94 -2.76 -8.26
C ILE A 115 6.98 -3.92 -7.28
N CYS A 116 7.50 -5.09 -7.70
CA CYS A 116 7.66 -6.22 -6.79
C CYS A 116 8.94 -6.05 -5.98
N ASN A 117 8.82 -6.31 -4.68
CA ASN A 117 9.90 -6.16 -3.71
C ASN A 117 10.61 -4.79 -3.86
N PRO A 118 9.86 -3.69 -3.80
CA PRO A 118 10.37 -2.37 -4.16
C PRO A 118 11.35 -1.81 -3.14
N GLU A 119 12.17 -0.86 -3.59
CA GLU A 119 13.12 -0.17 -2.74
C GLU A 119 12.39 0.80 -1.80
N PHE A 120 12.71 0.69 -0.51
CA PHE A 120 12.16 1.55 0.53
C PHE A 120 12.81 2.93 0.49
N ASN A 121 12.02 3.97 0.67
CA ASN A 121 12.53 5.35 0.71
C ASN A 121 13.29 5.60 2.02
N THR A 122 14.61 5.72 1.93
CA THR A 122 15.49 6.03 3.06
C THR A 122 15.84 7.52 3.16
N ASN A 123 15.35 8.35 2.24
CA ASN A 123 15.62 9.78 2.24
C ASN A 123 14.84 10.54 3.32
N LEU A 124 13.77 9.95 3.82
CA LEU A 124 12.96 10.51 4.89
C LEU A 124 13.06 9.62 6.11
N THR A 125 13.13 10.24 7.29
CA THR A 125 13.03 9.50 8.55
C THR A 125 11.59 9.00 8.74
N MET A 126 11.41 8.04 9.64
CA MET A 126 10.06 7.56 9.97
C MET A 126 9.15 8.69 10.45
N ARG A 127 9.72 9.61 11.23
CA ARG A 127 9.01 10.79 11.71
C ARG A 127 8.59 11.72 10.57
N GLU A 128 9.50 11.98 9.65
CA GLU A 128 9.21 12.81 8.47
C GLU A 128 8.14 12.18 7.59
N LYS A 129 8.16 10.86 7.41
CA LYS A 129 7.13 10.14 6.66
C LYS A 129 5.76 10.27 7.31
N GLU A 130 5.70 10.19 8.63
CA GLU A 130 4.45 10.36 9.37
C GLU A 130 3.90 11.79 9.21
N ILE A 131 4.76 12.80 9.26
CA ILE A 131 4.37 14.19 9.03
C ILE A 131 3.78 14.34 7.62
N VAL A 132 4.44 13.79 6.60
CA VAL A 132 3.97 13.88 5.22
C VAL A 132 2.61 13.20 5.07
N ARG A 133 2.42 12.03 5.67
CA ARG A 133 1.14 11.32 5.63
C ARG A 133 0.01 12.15 6.22
N LEU A 134 0.23 12.70 7.40
CA LEU A 134 -0.78 13.52 8.09
C LEU A 134 -1.11 14.77 7.28
N TYR A 135 -0.10 15.40 6.70
CA TYR A 135 -0.30 16.57 5.84
C TYR A 135 -1.17 16.22 4.62
N LYS A 136 -0.87 15.11 3.96
CA LYS A 136 -1.64 14.65 2.79
C LYS A 136 -3.07 14.24 3.13
N GLU A 137 -3.30 13.82 4.37
CA GLU A 137 -4.62 13.52 4.88
C GLU A 137 -5.44 14.76 5.21
N GLY A 138 -4.85 15.95 5.03
CA GLY A 138 -5.53 17.21 5.26
C GLY A 138 -5.40 17.75 6.68
N CYS A 139 -4.53 17.16 7.50
CA CYS A 139 -4.30 17.68 8.85
C CYS A 139 -3.57 19.00 8.79
N LYS A 140 -4.02 19.96 9.60
CA LYS A 140 -3.34 21.24 9.77
C LYS A 140 -2.10 21.07 10.65
N THR A 141 -1.15 22.00 10.51
CA THR A 141 0.13 21.95 11.23
C THR A 141 -0.05 21.75 12.73
N GLU A 142 -0.99 22.46 13.34
CA GLU A 142 -1.27 22.35 14.77
C GLU A 142 -1.74 20.96 15.18
N ARG A 143 -2.59 20.35 14.33
CA ARG A 143 -3.10 18.99 14.57
C ARG A 143 -1.99 17.96 14.44
N ILE A 144 -1.11 18.13 13.47
CA ILE A 144 0.04 17.25 13.28
C ILE A 144 0.93 17.29 14.52
N ALA A 145 1.25 18.49 15.00
CA ALA A 145 2.08 18.67 16.20
C ALA A 145 1.44 18.00 17.41
N GLU A 146 0.12 18.12 17.57
CA GLU A 146 -0.61 17.49 18.67
C GLU A 146 -0.53 15.97 18.60
N ILE A 147 -0.77 15.39 17.43
CA ILE A 147 -0.71 13.93 17.23
C ILE A 147 0.69 13.41 17.53
N LEU A 148 1.72 14.09 17.03
CA LEU A 148 3.10 13.64 17.20
C LEU A 148 3.57 13.78 18.66
N SER A 149 3.12 14.80 19.38
CA SER A 149 3.50 14.95 20.77
C SER A 149 2.94 13.84 21.66
N ARG A 150 1.80 13.26 21.28
CA ARG A 150 1.20 12.11 21.97
C ARG A 150 1.91 10.80 21.67
N SER A 151 2.55 10.70 20.51
CA SER A 151 3.19 9.45 20.05
C SER A 151 4.67 9.34 20.45
N VAL A 152 5.20 10.33 21.12
CA VAL A 152 6.64 10.40 21.48
C VAL A 152 6.96 9.64 22.78
N LEU A 153 6.00 9.02 23.38
CA LEU A 153 6.23 8.28 24.63
C LEU A 153 6.81 6.89 24.37
#